data_91d2a3c6bd0037b4e617b9e1d2088f1a
#
_entry.id   91d2a3c6bd0037b4e617b9e1d2088f1a
#
_cell.length_a   1.000
_cell.length_b   1.000
_cell.length_c   1.000
_cell.angle_alpha   90.00
_cell.angle_beta   90.00
_cell.angle_gamma   90.00
#
_symmetry.space_group_name_H-M   'P 1'
#
loop_
_entity.id
_entity.type
_entity.pdbx_description
1 polymer ?
#
loop_
_entity_poly.entity_id
_entity_poly.type
_entity_poly.pdbx_seq_one_letter_code
_entity_poly.pdbx_strand_id
1 'polypeptide(L)'
;MEYRHLGRSGLQLSVLSFGSWVSFSKQINDNVADELMGIAYDNGINFFDNAEVYALGESEKMMGRVLKNKNWDRTSYTVSSKAFFGWRGKENKPNQTGNSRKHLTEACNEALQRLQVDYLDLFFCHRPDKNTPIEETVWTMNTLIQQGKILYWGTSEWSGVEIMEAHRVAQQYKLIGPTMEQSQYNLFEREKMENEYLMIFKTVGLGTTIWSPLATGLLTGKYNNGIPEGSRLGLEGFDWLKERWIVD
;
A
#
# COMPACT_ATOMS: atom_id res chain seq x y z
N MET A 1 17.38 0.92 -13.73
CA MET A 1 15.95 0.67 -13.29
C MET A 1 15.02 0.96 -14.47
N GLU A 2 14.02 0.11 -14.66
CA GLU A 2 12.93 0.38 -15.61
C GLU A 2 11.80 1.12 -14.89
N TYR A 3 11.10 2.04 -15.61
CA TYR A 3 9.96 2.79 -15.08
C TYR A 3 8.74 2.54 -15.97
N ARG A 4 7.56 2.45 -15.35
CA ARG A 4 6.29 2.26 -16.05
C ARG A 4 5.24 3.24 -15.55
N HIS A 5 4.36 3.66 -16.45
CA HIS A 5 3.20 4.44 -16.05
C HIS A 5 2.25 3.62 -15.17
N LEU A 6 1.75 4.27 -14.11
CA LEU A 6 0.74 3.66 -13.24
C LEU A 6 -0.62 3.71 -13.94
N GLY A 7 -0.95 2.65 -14.67
CA GLY A 7 -2.14 2.58 -15.50
C GLY A 7 -2.16 3.70 -16.56
N ARG A 8 -3.29 4.40 -16.67
CA ARG A 8 -3.44 5.56 -17.58
C ARG A 8 -2.96 6.89 -17.00
N SER A 9 -2.42 6.87 -15.79
CA SER A 9 -1.91 8.11 -15.18
C SER A 9 -0.59 8.55 -15.80
N GLY A 10 -0.24 9.82 -15.61
CA GLY A 10 1.08 10.34 -15.99
C GLY A 10 2.20 9.95 -15.03
N LEU A 11 1.87 9.34 -13.89
CA LEU A 11 2.85 8.96 -12.88
C LEU A 11 3.67 7.76 -13.32
N GLN A 12 5.00 7.87 -13.24
CA GLN A 12 5.93 6.79 -13.54
C GLN A 12 6.54 6.22 -12.25
N LEU A 13 6.37 4.92 -12.04
CA LEU A 13 6.97 4.19 -10.93
C LEU A 13 8.04 3.24 -11.43
N SER A 14 9.07 3.03 -10.64
CA SER A 14 10.03 1.94 -10.85
C SER A 14 9.31 0.59 -10.79
N VAL A 15 9.72 -0.36 -11.62
CA VAL A 15 9.13 -1.72 -11.65
C VAL A 15 9.37 -2.50 -10.36
N LEU A 16 10.36 -2.09 -9.57
CA LEU A 16 10.57 -2.54 -8.20
C LEU A 16 10.21 -1.40 -7.26
N SER A 17 9.56 -1.71 -6.15
CA SER A 17 9.25 -0.77 -5.07
C SER A 17 9.81 -1.25 -3.74
N PHE A 18 10.02 -0.32 -2.82
CA PHE A 18 10.48 -0.62 -1.48
C PHE A 18 9.31 -0.63 -0.51
N GLY A 19 8.91 -1.82 -0.06
CA GLY A 19 7.83 -2.00 0.92
C GLY A 19 8.36 -2.14 2.34
N SER A 20 7.64 -1.61 3.31
CA SER A 20 8.03 -1.60 4.73
C SER A 20 7.33 -2.66 5.59
N TRP A 21 6.34 -3.38 5.05
CA TRP A 21 5.55 -4.34 5.81
C TRP A 21 6.41 -5.45 6.41
N VAL A 22 6.18 -5.74 7.70
CA VAL A 22 6.88 -6.72 8.55
C VAL A 22 8.30 -6.31 8.92
N SER A 23 9.07 -5.71 8.01
CA SER A 23 10.49 -5.42 8.24
C SER A 23 10.70 -4.26 9.20
N PHE A 24 10.04 -3.12 8.94
CA PHE A 24 10.23 -1.89 9.71
C PHE A 24 9.71 -2.02 11.15
N SER A 25 10.51 -1.59 12.10
CA SER A 25 10.26 -1.62 13.55
C SER A 25 10.13 -3.01 14.19
N LYS A 26 10.18 -4.09 13.39
CA LYS A 26 10.15 -5.47 13.91
C LYS A 26 11.44 -6.23 13.67
N GLN A 27 11.95 -6.19 12.44
CA GLN A 27 13.17 -6.92 12.05
C GLN A 27 14.39 -6.01 11.93
N ILE A 28 14.20 -4.73 11.62
CA ILE A 28 15.27 -3.76 11.40
C ILE A 28 15.05 -2.50 12.23
N ASN A 29 16.15 -1.85 12.59
CA ASN A 29 16.18 -0.55 13.25
C ASN A 29 16.32 0.59 12.23
N ASP A 30 16.32 1.84 12.72
CA ASP A 30 16.41 3.05 11.90
C ASP A 30 17.67 3.10 11.03
N ASN A 31 18.84 2.65 11.54
CA ASN A 31 20.10 2.68 10.79
C ASN A 31 20.04 1.73 9.59
N VAL A 32 19.54 0.52 9.79
CA VAL A 32 19.37 -0.46 8.71
C VAL A 32 18.30 0.01 7.71
N ALA A 33 17.21 0.62 8.19
CA ALA A 33 16.20 1.20 7.31
C ALA A 33 16.76 2.33 6.46
N ASP A 34 17.58 3.22 7.05
CA ASP A 34 18.26 4.31 6.35
C ASP A 34 19.22 3.78 5.26
N GLU A 35 20.01 2.77 5.57
CA GLU A 35 20.92 2.12 4.63
C GLU A 35 20.16 1.47 3.47
N LEU A 36 19.13 0.64 3.77
CA LEU A 36 18.37 -0.09 2.76
C LEU A 36 17.57 0.83 1.85
N MET A 37 16.93 1.87 2.40
CA MET A 37 16.23 2.87 1.59
C MET A 37 17.21 3.67 0.74
N GLY A 38 18.42 3.98 1.26
CA GLY A 38 19.48 4.63 0.49
C GLY A 38 19.91 3.79 -0.70
N ILE A 39 20.25 2.52 -0.47
CA ILE A 39 20.61 1.58 -1.53
C ILE A 39 19.49 1.47 -2.57
N ALA A 40 18.24 1.37 -2.13
CA ALA A 40 17.09 1.28 -3.04
C ALA A 40 16.98 2.53 -3.93
N TYR A 41 17.04 3.72 -3.34
CA TYR A 41 16.98 4.99 -4.05
C TYR A 41 18.15 5.16 -5.04
N ASP A 42 19.39 4.89 -4.61
CA ASP A 42 20.60 5.02 -5.43
C ASP A 42 20.57 4.05 -6.64
N ASN A 43 19.84 2.94 -6.53
CA ASN A 43 19.60 2.00 -7.64
C ASN A 43 18.34 2.33 -8.46
N GLY A 44 17.74 3.50 -8.24
CA GLY A 44 16.62 4.02 -9.05
C GLY A 44 15.24 3.56 -8.60
N ILE A 45 15.07 2.98 -7.42
CA ILE A 45 13.74 2.77 -6.86
C ILE A 45 13.18 4.13 -6.45
N ASN A 46 12.05 4.50 -7.03
CA ASN A 46 11.38 5.77 -6.74
C ASN A 46 10.04 5.61 -6.01
N PHE A 47 9.67 4.39 -5.59
CA PHE A 47 8.41 4.16 -4.89
C PHE A 47 8.63 3.45 -3.55
N PHE A 48 8.20 4.11 -2.46
CA PHE A 48 8.27 3.65 -1.07
C PHE A 48 6.87 3.44 -0.52
N ASP A 49 6.54 2.21 -0.15
CA ASP A 49 5.18 1.80 0.25
C ASP A 49 5.06 1.55 1.75
N ASN A 50 4.01 2.11 2.34
CA ASN A 50 3.68 1.98 3.76
C ASN A 50 2.17 1.83 3.99
N ALA A 51 1.74 1.69 5.25
CA ALA A 51 0.35 1.73 5.70
C ALA A 51 0.25 2.07 7.19
N GLU A 52 -0.86 2.68 7.60
CA GLU A 52 -1.12 3.04 8.99
C GLU A 52 -0.98 1.87 9.97
N VAL A 53 -1.42 0.68 9.56
CA VAL A 53 -1.43 -0.52 10.40
C VAL A 53 -0.04 -1.16 10.56
N TYR A 54 0.94 -0.84 9.72
CA TYR A 54 2.24 -1.49 9.75
C TYR A 54 2.99 -1.12 11.04
N ALA A 55 3.29 -2.13 11.85
CA ALA A 55 3.87 -1.97 13.17
C ALA A 55 3.14 -0.90 14.03
N LEU A 56 1.81 -0.82 13.90
CA LEU A 56 0.96 0.14 14.64
C LEU A 56 1.42 1.61 14.46
N GLY A 57 1.69 1.99 13.20
CA GLY A 57 2.14 3.34 12.83
C GLY A 57 3.65 3.57 12.95
N GLU A 58 4.39 2.70 13.64
CA GLU A 58 5.84 2.86 13.81
C GLU A 58 6.61 2.71 12.49
N SER A 59 6.09 1.91 11.54
CA SER A 59 6.67 1.78 10.20
C SER A 59 6.66 3.12 9.44
N GLU A 60 5.56 3.86 9.49
CA GLU A 60 5.49 5.19 8.88
C GLU A 60 6.41 6.20 9.58
N LYS A 61 6.47 6.17 10.91
CA LYS A 61 7.39 7.04 11.66
C LYS A 61 8.86 6.77 11.32
N MET A 62 9.24 5.50 11.20
CA MET A 62 10.60 5.10 10.81
C MET A 62 10.91 5.58 9.39
N MET A 63 10.03 5.31 8.42
CA MET A 63 10.19 5.80 7.04
C MET A 63 10.29 7.33 7.00
N GLY A 64 9.44 8.04 7.75
CA GLY A 64 9.46 9.50 7.84
C GLY A 64 10.78 10.05 8.37
N ARG A 65 11.35 9.43 9.40
CA ARG A 65 12.70 9.83 9.90
C ARG A 65 13.78 9.62 8.83
N VAL A 66 13.73 8.50 8.10
CA VAL A 66 14.68 8.23 7.02
C VAL A 66 14.52 9.25 5.89
N LEU A 67 13.31 9.48 5.38
CA LEU A 67 13.05 10.46 4.31
C LEU A 67 13.56 11.85 4.68
N LYS A 68 13.31 12.28 5.93
CA LYS A 68 13.81 13.56 6.43
C LYS A 68 15.33 13.62 6.51
N ASN A 69 15.97 12.55 7.01
CA ASN A 69 17.43 12.50 7.16
C ASN A 69 18.14 12.47 5.80
N LYS A 70 17.61 11.73 4.84
CA LYS A 70 18.17 11.64 3.47
C LYS A 70 18.08 12.96 2.72
N ASN A 71 17.09 13.79 3.05
CA ASN A 71 16.88 15.09 2.40
C ASN A 71 16.90 15.01 0.86
N TRP A 72 16.34 13.91 0.31
CA TRP A 72 16.19 13.76 -1.13
C TRP A 72 15.23 14.81 -1.70
N ASP A 73 15.45 15.20 -2.94
CA ASP A 73 14.47 16.04 -3.65
C ASP A 73 13.09 15.36 -3.62
N ARG A 74 12.10 16.04 -3.02
CA ARG A 74 10.73 15.48 -2.87
C ARG A 74 10.11 15.09 -4.21
N THR A 75 10.51 15.73 -5.29
CA THR A 75 10.02 15.44 -6.64
C THR A 75 10.63 14.18 -7.26
N SER A 76 11.67 13.61 -6.66
CA SER A 76 12.41 12.46 -7.19
C SER A 76 11.88 11.10 -6.73
N TYR A 77 10.96 11.06 -5.74
CA TYR A 77 10.39 9.83 -5.22
C TYR A 77 8.89 9.94 -4.95
N THR A 78 8.25 8.82 -4.89
CA THR A 78 6.85 8.66 -4.51
C THR A 78 6.74 7.91 -3.20
N VAL A 79 5.81 8.33 -2.35
CA VAL A 79 5.51 7.68 -1.07
C VAL A 79 4.03 7.41 -0.95
N SER A 80 3.69 6.23 -0.41
CA SER A 80 2.30 5.85 -0.18
C SER A 80 2.01 5.57 1.29
N SER A 81 0.73 5.68 1.62
CA SER A 81 0.14 5.06 2.79
C SER A 81 -1.24 4.48 2.48
N LYS A 82 -1.81 3.75 3.44
CA LYS A 82 -3.09 3.05 3.32
C LYS A 82 -3.87 3.18 4.61
N ALA A 83 -5.19 3.32 4.51
CA ALA A 83 -6.10 3.37 5.65
C ALA A 83 -7.20 2.31 5.54
N PHE A 84 -7.51 1.67 6.64
CA PHE A 84 -8.64 0.77 6.86
C PHE A 84 -8.64 0.19 8.28
N PHE A 85 -7.49 -0.37 8.70
CA PHE A 85 -7.37 -1.15 9.94
C PHE A 85 -7.17 -0.28 11.18
N GLY A 86 -6.84 1.00 11.00
CA GLY A 86 -6.35 1.86 12.05
C GLY A 86 -4.93 1.47 12.51
N TRP A 87 -4.33 2.29 13.33
CA TRP A 87 -2.96 2.06 13.81
C TRP A 87 -2.84 1.78 15.31
N ARG A 88 -3.97 1.75 16.04
CA ARG A 88 -4.00 1.48 17.48
C ARG A 88 -4.26 0.02 17.82
N GLY A 89 -4.35 -0.85 16.82
CA GLY A 89 -4.58 -2.29 17.00
C GLY A 89 -5.88 -2.56 17.76
N LYS A 90 -5.80 -3.32 18.85
CA LYS A 90 -6.96 -3.66 19.70
C LYS A 90 -7.55 -2.46 20.45
N GLU A 91 -6.84 -1.34 20.51
CA GLU A 91 -7.28 -0.11 21.19
C GLU A 91 -8.05 0.83 20.27
N ASN A 92 -8.21 0.48 18.98
CA ASN A 92 -9.03 1.28 18.07
C ASN A 92 -10.45 1.46 18.62
N LYS A 93 -10.92 2.70 18.61
CA LYS A 93 -12.28 3.08 18.98
C LYS A 93 -13.18 3.11 17.74
N PRO A 94 -14.51 3.14 17.89
CA PRO A 94 -15.41 3.39 16.77
C PRO A 94 -14.95 4.60 15.93
N ASN A 95 -15.07 4.48 14.61
CA ASN A 95 -14.62 5.47 13.61
C ASN A 95 -13.09 5.62 13.45
N GLN A 96 -12.29 4.73 14.00
CA GLN A 96 -10.82 4.67 13.80
C GLN A 96 -10.41 3.53 12.87
N THR A 97 -11.39 2.95 12.15
CA THR A 97 -11.21 1.88 11.15
C THR A 97 -12.24 2.05 10.03
N GLY A 98 -12.07 1.30 8.93
CA GLY A 98 -12.97 1.31 7.77
C GLY A 98 -12.68 2.43 6.79
N ASN A 99 -13.61 2.63 5.83
CA ASN A 99 -13.45 3.63 4.76
C ASN A 99 -14.36 4.86 4.92
N SER A 100 -14.87 5.10 6.13
CA SER A 100 -15.69 6.28 6.39
C SER A 100 -14.91 7.57 6.12
N ARG A 101 -15.62 8.63 5.74
CA ARG A 101 -15.03 9.97 5.53
C ARG A 101 -14.20 10.42 6.71
N LYS A 102 -14.71 10.19 7.92
CA LYS A 102 -14.01 10.57 9.15
C LYS A 102 -12.66 9.84 9.24
N HIS A 103 -12.67 8.49 9.14
CA HIS A 103 -11.44 7.73 9.28
C HIS A 103 -10.44 8.03 8.16
N LEU A 104 -10.85 7.98 6.90
CA LEU A 104 -9.95 8.27 5.77
C LEU A 104 -9.29 9.65 5.87
N THR A 105 -10.07 10.67 6.29
CA THR A 105 -9.53 12.02 6.44
C THR A 105 -8.51 12.12 7.57
N GLU A 106 -8.82 11.52 8.72
CA GLU A 106 -7.93 11.53 9.89
C GLU A 106 -6.70 10.67 9.66
N ALA A 107 -6.87 9.47 9.10
CA ALA A 107 -5.78 8.57 8.77
C ALA A 107 -4.80 9.19 7.76
N CYS A 108 -5.31 9.90 6.74
CA CYS A 108 -4.46 10.65 5.81
C CYS A 108 -3.64 11.72 6.54
N ASN A 109 -4.25 12.55 7.38
CA ASN A 109 -3.55 13.58 8.14
C ASN A 109 -2.51 12.99 9.10
N GLU A 110 -2.85 11.90 9.79
CA GLU A 110 -1.95 11.20 10.69
C GLU A 110 -0.79 10.54 9.94
N ALA A 111 -1.03 9.97 8.73
CA ALA A 111 0.02 9.41 7.88
C ALA A 111 1.02 10.49 7.43
N LEU A 112 0.53 11.67 6.98
CA LEU A 112 1.38 12.81 6.64
C LEU A 112 2.30 13.21 7.80
N GLN A 113 1.77 13.26 9.02
CA GLN A 113 2.55 13.58 10.23
C GLN A 113 3.60 12.50 10.53
N ARG A 114 3.22 11.20 10.47
CA ARG A 114 4.14 10.10 10.75
C ARG A 114 5.24 9.98 9.71
N LEU A 115 4.90 10.14 8.42
CA LEU A 115 5.84 10.12 7.31
C LEU A 115 6.64 11.42 7.15
N GLN A 116 6.24 12.49 7.85
CA GLN A 116 6.89 13.81 7.79
C GLN A 116 6.95 14.37 6.36
N VAL A 117 5.85 14.24 5.61
CA VAL A 117 5.70 14.75 4.24
C VAL A 117 4.45 15.63 4.13
N ASP A 118 4.48 16.58 3.20
CA ASP A 118 3.37 17.53 3.01
C ASP A 118 2.20 16.90 2.23
N TYR A 119 2.48 15.91 1.39
CA TYR A 119 1.49 15.16 0.62
C TYR A 119 1.94 13.71 0.38
N LEU A 120 0.96 12.81 0.21
CA LEU A 120 1.19 11.45 -0.28
C LEU A 120 1.03 11.43 -1.80
N ASP A 121 1.91 10.75 -2.49
CA ASP A 121 1.74 10.51 -3.93
C ASP A 121 0.60 9.53 -4.17
N LEU A 122 0.55 8.44 -3.40
CA LEU A 122 -0.49 7.42 -3.47
C LEU A 122 -1.13 7.21 -2.09
N PHE A 123 -2.47 7.16 -2.06
CA PHE A 123 -3.20 6.80 -0.86
C PHE A 123 -4.23 5.72 -1.16
N PHE A 124 -4.22 4.64 -0.37
CA PHE A 124 -5.06 3.47 -0.65
C PHE A 124 -6.14 3.26 0.40
N CYS A 125 -7.34 2.87 -0.06
CA CYS A 125 -8.29 2.13 0.76
C CYS A 125 -7.76 0.69 0.91
N HIS A 126 -7.20 0.37 2.08
CA HIS A 126 -6.43 -0.86 2.30
C HIS A 126 -7.25 -2.15 2.17
N ARG A 127 -8.57 -2.07 2.36
CA ARG A 127 -9.56 -3.15 2.13
C ARG A 127 -10.90 -2.57 1.72
N PRO A 128 -11.76 -3.35 1.07
CA PRO A 128 -13.14 -2.96 0.85
C PRO A 128 -13.89 -2.88 2.18
N ASP A 129 -14.84 -1.95 2.28
CA ASP A 129 -15.66 -1.75 3.48
C ASP A 129 -17.13 -1.91 3.14
N LYS A 130 -17.72 -3.03 3.54
CA LYS A 130 -19.13 -3.33 3.32
C LYS A 130 -20.10 -2.46 4.15
N ASN A 131 -19.58 -1.76 5.17
CA ASN A 131 -20.35 -0.91 6.05
C ASN A 131 -20.33 0.57 5.64
N THR A 132 -19.51 0.93 4.66
CA THR A 132 -19.41 2.30 4.15
C THR A 132 -19.86 2.34 2.69
N PRO A 133 -20.83 3.22 2.33
CA PRO A 133 -21.20 3.41 0.94
C PRO A 133 -19.99 3.82 0.09
N ILE A 134 -19.83 3.20 -1.08
CA ILE A 134 -18.72 3.51 -2.00
C ILE A 134 -18.71 5.00 -2.38
N GLU A 135 -19.88 5.63 -2.49
CA GLU A 135 -20.02 7.06 -2.73
C GLU A 135 -19.28 7.90 -1.68
N GLU A 136 -19.41 7.56 -0.40
CA GLU A 136 -18.73 8.29 0.67
C GLU A 136 -17.22 8.19 0.55
N THR A 137 -16.72 7.01 0.22
CA THR A 137 -15.29 6.76 0.00
C THR A 137 -14.78 7.56 -1.20
N VAL A 138 -15.45 7.50 -2.35
CA VAL A 138 -15.05 8.22 -3.59
C VAL A 138 -15.04 9.72 -3.38
N TRP A 139 -16.08 10.29 -2.75
CA TRP A 139 -16.13 11.71 -2.41
C TRP A 139 -15.00 12.13 -1.49
N THR A 140 -14.68 11.29 -0.50
CA THR A 140 -13.61 11.58 0.46
C THR A 140 -12.25 11.61 -0.21
N MET A 141 -11.95 10.60 -1.04
CA MET A 141 -10.67 10.53 -1.75
C MET A 141 -10.51 11.68 -2.74
N ASN A 142 -11.58 12.03 -3.48
CA ASN A 142 -11.56 13.21 -4.35
C ASN A 142 -11.32 14.51 -3.55
N THR A 143 -11.92 14.65 -2.38
CA THR A 143 -11.69 15.82 -1.51
C THR A 143 -10.25 15.91 -1.04
N LEU A 144 -9.63 14.79 -0.67
CA LEU A 144 -8.22 14.76 -0.27
C LEU A 144 -7.29 15.15 -1.42
N ILE A 145 -7.60 14.76 -2.67
CA ILE A 145 -6.88 15.24 -3.86
C ILE A 145 -7.03 16.75 -4.02
N GLN A 146 -8.26 17.27 -3.95
CA GLN A 146 -8.50 18.70 -4.07
C GLN A 146 -7.84 19.55 -2.98
N GLN A 147 -7.64 18.97 -1.80
CA GLN A 147 -6.89 19.59 -0.71
C GLN A 147 -5.36 19.50 -0.90
N GLY A 148 -4.89 18.82 -1.94
CA GLY A 148 -3.45 18.61 -2.17
C GLY A 148 -2.77 17.67 -1.16
N LYS A 149 -3.55 16.91 -0.39
CA LYS A 149 -3.01 15.96 0.60
C LYS A 149 -2.57 14.65 -0.01
N ILE A 150 -3.21 14.27 -1.10
CA ILE A 150 -2.85 13.10 -1.90
C ILE A 150 -2.88 13.47 -3.38
N LEU A 151 -2.07 12.82 -4.21
CA LEU A 151 -2.07 13.07 -5.65
C LEU A 151 -2.90 12.04 -6.42
N TYR A 152 -2.80 10.79 -6.04
CA TYR A 152 -3.56 9.67 -6.61
C TYR A 152 -4.12 8.81 -5.50
N TRP A 153 -5.28 8.19 -5.73
CA TRP A 153 -5.83 7.23 -4.80
C TRP A 153 -6.13 5.90 -5.48
N GLY A 154 -6.12 4.85 -4.68
CA GLY A 154 -6.39 3.50 -5.14
C GLY A 154 -7.02 2.63 -4.08
N THR A 155 -7.17 1.38 -4.44
CA THR A 155 -7.77 0.34 -3.64
C THR A 155 -6.78 -0.80 -3.39
N SER A 156 -7.03 -1.64 -2.40
CA SER A 156 -6.22 -2.83 -2.14
C SER A 156 -7.13 -4.00 -1.79
N GLU A 157 -6.97 -5.10 -2.52
CA GLU A 157 -7.76 -6.33 -2.40
C GLU A 157 -9.27 -6.15 -2.67
N TRP A 158 -9.66 -5.08 -3.37
CA TRP A 158 -11.04 -4.91 -3.80
C TRP A 158 -11.38 -5.89 -4.93
N SER A 159 -12.65 -6.27 -5.02
CA SER A 159 -13.15 -7.01 -6.19
C SER A 159 -13.27 -6.10 -7.40
N GLY A 160 -13.26 -6.71 -8.59
CA GLY A 160 -13.47 -5.99 -9.83
C GLY A 160 -14.82 -5.24 -9.87
N VAL A 161 -15.85 -5.80 -9.24
CA VAL A 161 -17.17 -5.16 -9.11
C VAL A 161 -17.08 -3.90 -8.27
N GLU A 162 -16.42 -3.94 -7.11
CA GLU A 162 -16.26 -2.78 -6.22
C GLU A 162 -15.42 -1.68 -6.88
N ILE A 163 -14.34 -2.05 -7.59
CA ILE A 163 -13.53 -1.09 -8.35
C ILE A 163 -14.36 -0.40 -9.44
N MET A 164 -15.12 -1.17 -10.21
CA MET A 164 -15.97 -0.62 -11.27
C MET A 164 -17.10 0.25 -10.70
N GLU A 165 -17.65 -0.12 -9.55
CA GLU A 165 -18.65 0.70 -8.85
C GLU A 165 -18.06 2.04 -8.40
N ALA A 166 -16.83 2.06 -7.86
CA ALA A 166 -16.13 3.29 -7.54
C ALA A 166 -15.91 4.18 -8.78
N HIS A 167 -15.57 3.59 -9.93
CA HIS A 167 -15.47 4.31 -11.20
C HIS A 167 -16.81 4.84 -11.69
N ARG A 168 -17.90 4.05 -11.55
CA ARG A 168 -19.25 4.48 -11.90
C ARG A 168 -19.68 5.69 -11.08
N VAL A 169 -19.45 5.67 -9.77
CA VAL A 169 -19.72 6.79 -8.87
C VAL A 169 -18.89 8.01 -9.27
N ALA A 170 -17.59 7.83 -9.50
CA ALA A 170 -16.71 8.91 -9.92
C ALA A 170 -17.20 9.56 -11.23
N GLN A 171 -17.58 8.76 -12.22
CA GLN A 171 -18.11 9.26 -13.48
C GLN A 171 -19.43 10.02 -13.31
N GLN A 172 -20.37 9.46 -12.50
CA GLN A 172 -21.67 10.06 -12.24
C GLN A 172 -21.56 11.47 -11.63
N TYR A 173 -20.62 11.65 -10.71
CA TYR A 173 -20.45 12.92 -9.99
C TYR A 173 -19.28 13.77 -10.52
N LYS A 174 -18.64 13.36 -11.62
CA LYS A 174 -17.46 14.02 -12.21
C LYS A 174 -16.31 14.18 -11.22
N LEU A 175 -16.07 13.12 -10.47
CA LEU A 175 -14.99 12.97 -9.50
C LEU A 175 -13.84 12.15 -10.09
N ILE A 176 -12.73 12.12 -9.39
CA ILE A 176 -11.57 11.29 -9.76
C ILE A 176 -11.76 9.89 -9.17
N GLY A 177 -11.83 8.87 -10.03
CA GLY A 177 -11.89 7.46 -9.64
C GLY A 177 -10.55 6.89 -9.20
N PRO A 178 -10.52 5.64 -8.70
CA PRO A 178 -9.28 5.01 -8.29
C PRO A 178 -8.34 4.81 -9.48
N THR A 179 -7.07 5.21 -9.31
CA THR A 179 -6.04 5.12 -10.35
C THR A 179 -5.39 3.73 -10.37
N MET A 180 -5.33 3.07 -9.23
CA MET A 180 -4.60 1.81 -9.08
C MET A 180 -5.25 0.89 -8.06
N GLU A 181 -4.91 -0.39 -8.19
CA GLU A 181 -5.20 -1.45 -7.24
C GLU A 181 -3.90 -2.05 -6.71
N GLN A 182 -3.83 -2.32 -5.41
CA GLN A 182 -2.74 -3.09 -4.82
C GLN A 182 -3.23 -4.47 -4.40
N SER A 183 -3.01 -5.48 -5.23
CA SER A 183 -3.38 -6.86 -4.94
C SER A 183 -2.19 -7.79 -4.79
N GLN A 184 -2.41 -8.91 -4.11
CA GLN A 184 -1.44 -9.99 -4.09
C GLN A 184 -1.28 -10.56 -5.50
N TYR A 185 -0.02 -10.72 -5.94
CA TYR A 185 0.25 -11.36 -7.22
C TYR A 185 1.59 -12.10 -7.18
N ASN A 186 1.51 -13.40 -7.40
CA ASN A 186 2.65 -14.31 -7.49
C ASN A 186 2.20 -15.61 -8.17
N LEU A 187 3.05 -16.61 -8.30
CA LEU A 187 2.73 -17.87 -8.97
C LEU A 187 1.56 -18.65 -8.35
N PHE A 188 1.20 -18.41 -7.10
CA PHE A 188 0.07 -19.06 -6.43
C PHE A 188 -1.21 -18.23 -6.44
N GLU A 189 -1.11 -16.90 -6.53
CA GLU A 189 -2.22 -15.96 -6.45
C GLU A 189 -2.29 -15.17 -7.77
N ARG A 190 -3.05 -15.70 -8.74
CA ARG A 190 -3.07 -15.17 -10.11
C ARG A 190 -4.44 -14.67 -10.57
N GLU A 191 -5.50 -15.19 -9.94
CA GLU A 191 -6.88 -15.07 -10.43
C GLU A 191 -7.32 -13.60 -10.62
N LYS A 192 -7.09 -12.75 -9.62
CA LYS A 192 -7.46 -11.33 -9.73
C LYS A 192 -6.78 -10.64 -10.90
N MET A 193 -5.46 -10.79 -11.02
CA MET A 193 -4.67 -10.08 -12.03
C MET A 193 -4.88 -10.61 -13.44
N GLU A 194 -5.02 -11.92 -13.59
CA GLU A 194 -5.03 -12.57 -14.90
C GLU A 194 -6.44 -12.84 -15.45
N ASN A 195 -7.47 -12.80 -14.61
CA ASN A 195 -8.86 -13.02 -15.00
C ASN A 195 -9.76 -11.87 -14.60
N GLU A 196 -9.95 -11.63 -13.30
CA GLU A 196 -10.95 -10.69 -12.78
C GLU A 196 -10.72 -9.25 -13.29
N TYR A 197 -9.46 -8.78 -13.28
CA TYR A 197 -9.15 -7.38 -13.62
C TYR A 197 -8.86 -7.13 -15.09
N LEU A 198 -8.81 -8.17 -15.96
CA LEU A 198 -8.46 -8.00 -17.38
C LEU A 198 -9.30 -6.94 -18.09
N MET A 199 -10.61 -6.95 -17.87
CA MET A 199 -11.49 -5.96 -18.48
C MET A 199 -11.33 -4.57 -17.86
N ILE A 200 -11.02 -4.50 -16.57
CA ILE A 200 -10.82 -3.24 -15.86
C ILE A 200 -9.57 -2.53 -16.36
N PHE A 201 -8.47 -3.27 -16.58
CA PHE A 201 -7.26 -2.71 -17.18
C PHE A 201 -7.53 -2.08 -18.56
N LYS A 202 -8.37 -2.73 -19.38
CA LYS A 202 -8.72 -2.24 -20.71
C LYS A 202 -9.70 -1.07 -20.71
N THR A 203 -10.69 -1.10 -19.83
CA THR A 203 -11.81 -0.13 -19.82
C THR A 203 -11.45 1.18 -19.11
N VAL A 204 -10.99 1.10 -17.87
CA VAL A 204 -10.65 2.29 -17.08
C VAL A 204 -9.16 2.57 -17.04
N GLY A 205 -8.33 1.62 -17.50
CA GLY A 205 -6.88 1.78 -17.52
C GLY A 205 -6.26 1.78 -16.11
N LEU A 206 -6.81 0.92 -15.24
CA LEU A 206 -6.34 0.75 -13.87
C LEU A 206 -4.85 0.40 -13.84
N GLY A 207 -4.07 1.05 -12.97
CA GLY A 207 -2.70 0.68 -12.66
C GLY A 207 -2.63 -0.37 -11.57
N THR A 208 -1.46 -0.98 -11.37
CA THR A 208 -1.26 -1.93 -10.28
C THR A 208 0.07 -1.71 -9.57
N THR A 209 0.03 -1.87 -8.25
CA THR A 209 1.20 -2.05 -7.40
C THR A 209 1.00 -3.36 -6.64
N ILE A 210 1.76 -4.38 -6.95
CA ILE A 210 1.54 -5.70 -6.36
C ILE A 210 2.26 -5.87 -5.02
N TRP A 211 1.78 -6.80 -4.18
CA TRP A 211 2.46 -7.20 -2.97
C TRP A 211 2.73 -8.72 -2.95
N SER A 212 3.74 -9.12 -2.17
CA SER A 212 4.19 -10.51 -2.02
C SER A 212 4.52 -11.25 -3.33
N PRO A 213 5.33 -10.68 -4.24
CA PRO A 213 5.67 -11.33 -5.51
C PRO A 213 6.40 -12.67 -5.32
N LEU A 214 7.05 -12.87 -4.17
CA LEU A 214 7.76 -14.10 -3.81
C LEU A 214 7.01 -14.95 -2.76
N ALA A 215 5.70 -14.74 -2.58
CA ALA A 215 4.85 -15.52 -1.68
C ALA A 215 5.50 -15.70 -0.29
N THR A 216 5.78 -14.57 0.38
CA THR A 216 6.41 -14.55 1.72
C THR A 216 7.83 -15.17 1.76
N GLY A 217 8.40 -15.45 0.60
CA GLY A 217 9.71 -16.06 0.41
C GLY A 217 9.68 -17.52 0.00
N LEU A 218 8.51 -18.16 -0.13
CA LEU A 218 8.37 -19.53 -0.63
C LEU A 218 9.00 -19.71 -1.99
N LEU A 219 8.75 -18.78 -2.91
CA LEU A 219 9.28 -18.86 -4.28
C LEU A 219 10.79 -18.61 -4.39
N THR A 220 11.48 -18.34 -3.29
CA THR A 220 12.95 -18.26 -3.28
C THR A 220 13.62 -19.62 -3.02
N GLY A 221 12.87 -20.64 -2.62
CA GLY A 221 13.39 -21.95 -2.22
C GLY A 221 13.99 -22.00 -0.81
N LYS A 222 14.05 -20.89 -0.07
CA LYS A 222 14.69 -20.84 1.25
C LYS A 222 14.02 -21.71 2.32
N TYR A 223 12.78 -22.14 2.08
CA TYR A 223 12.03 -23.00 3.00
C TYR A 223 12.07 -24.48 2.61
N ASN A 224 12.79 -24.89 1.56
CA ASN A 224 12.83 -26.28 1.09
C ASN A 224 13.39 -27.27 2.15
N ASN A 225 14.23 -26.78 3.06
CA ASN A 225 14.82 -27.60 4.14
C ASN A 225 14.36 -27.18 5.54
N GLY A 226 13.16 -26.61 5.64
CA GLY A 226 12.60 -26.10 6.90
C GLY A 226 12.57 -24.57 6.95
N ILE A 227 12.15 -24.02 8.09
CA ILE A 227 12.02 -22.58 8.29
C ILE A 227 13.30 -22.03 8.91
N PRO A 228 14.12 -21.24 8.18
CA PRO A 228 15.33 -20.65 8.74
C PRO A 228 15.00 -19.68 9.89
N GLU A 229 15.88 -19.62 10.88
CA GLU A 229 15.80 -18.65 11.98
C GLU A 229 15.79 -17.22 11.43
N GLY A 230 14.98 -16.33 12.03
CA GLY A 230 14.83 -14.93 11.61
C GLY A 230 14.10 -14.73 10.27
N SER A 231 13.69 -15.82 9.60
CA SER A 231 12.86 -15.71 8.39
C SER A 231 11.41 -15.32 8.72
N ARG A 232 10.72 -14.74 7.74
CA ARG A 232 9.35 -14.21 7.92
C ARG A 232 8.35 -15.22 8.46
N LEU A 233 8.42 -16.50 8.02
CA LEU A 233 7.52 -17.56 8.51
C LEU A 233 7.87 -18.05 9.92
N GLY A 234 9.05 -17.72 10.43
CA GLY A 234 9.48 -18.04 11.80
C GLY A 234 9.32 -16.89 12.79
N LEU A 235 8.74 -15.74 12.38
CA LEU A 235 8.58 -14.58 13.26
C LEU A 235 7.42 -14.78 14.23
N GLU A 236 7.65 -14.46 15.49
CA GLU A 236 6.61 -14.44 16.53
C GLU A 236 5.45 -13.51 16.15
N GLY A 237 4.21 -13.97 16.34
CA GLY A 237 2.99 -13.27 15.99
C GLY A 237 2.62 -13.27 14.50
N PHE A 238 3.34 -14.06 13.68
CA PHE A 238 3.03 -14.29 12.26
C PHE A 238 2.70 -15.75 11.93
N ASP A 239 2.27 -16.55 12.93
CA ASP A 239 1.90 -17.96 12.77
C ASP A 239 0.84 -18.17 11.69
N TRP A 240 -0.11 -17.22 11.56
CA TRP A 240 -1.11 -17.22 10.49
C TRP A 240 -0.52 -17.20 9.07
N LEU A 241 0.69 -16.63 8.87
CA LEU A 241 1.41 -16.71 7.58
C LEU A 241 1.94 -18.11 7.33
N LYS A 242 2.44 -18.77 8.38
CA LYS A 242 2.89 -20.16 8.30
C LYS A 242 1.72 -21.08 7.96
N GLU A 243 0.62 -20.98 8.69
CA GLU A 243 -0.60 -21.77 8.48
C GLU A 243 -1.18 -21.58 7.06
N ARG A 244 -1.08 -20.38 6.51
CA ARG A 244 -1.57 -20.08 5.15
C ARG A 244 -0.75 -20.76 4.06
N TRP A 245 0.56 -20.91 4.24
CA TRP A 245 1.48 -21.28 3.17
C TRP A 245 2.13 -22.65 3.35
N ILE A 246 2.19 -23.15 4.55
CA ILE A 246 2.73 -24.50 4.85
C ILE A 246 1.56 -25.35 5.32
N VAL A 247 0.97 -26.05 4.38
CA VAL A 247 -0.03 -27.09 4.62
C VAL A 247 0.73 -28.42 4.59
N ASP A 248 0.65 -29.21 5.66
CA ASP A 248 1.22 -30.55 5.73
C ASP A 248 0.61 -31.50 4.70
#